data_c1539a9334c464c72435b8daacfa244b
#
_entry.id   c1539a9334c464c72435b8daacfa244b
#
_cell.length_a   1.000
_cell.length_b   1.000
_cell.length_c   1.000
_cell.angle_alpha   90.00
_cell.angle_beta   90.00
_cell.angle_gamma   90.00
#
_symmetry.space_group_name_H-M   'P 1'
#
loop_
_entity.id
_entity.type
_entity.pdbx_description
1 polymer ?
#
loop_
_entity_poly.entity_id
_entity_poly.type
_entity_poly.pdbx_seq_one_letter_code
_entity_poly.pdbx_strand_id
1 'polypeptide(L)'
;MYIFPKWKGLLDLLSVYVINPTCYTYIMNIQNQTISVDGQTIFYREAGNKEKTPTILLLHGFPTSSHMFRNLIPALADKFHLIAPDYPGFGNSSMPTVDGFQYTFDHLAEIVDKFIERIGLEKYSIYVMDYGAPIGFRLAVKHPERMEALIVQNGNAYDEGLREFWDPLKAYWSEPNEKNKDALEIFDCRSY
;
A
#
# COMPACT_ATOMS: atom_id res chain seq x y z
N MET A 1 -29.86 35.61 -32.94
CA MET A 1 -28.76 34.77 -32.36
C MET A 1 -29.26 33.34 -32.42
N TYR A 2 -28.89 32.62 -33.49
CA TYR A 2 -29.32 31.22 -33.67
C TYR A 2 -28.42 30.30 -32.88
N ILE A 3 -28.97 29.67 -31.84
CA ILE A 3 -28.30 28.61 -31.09
C ILE A 3 -28.63 27.29 -31.80
N PHE A 4 -27.63 26.59 -32.30
CA PHE A 4 -27.73 25.33 -33.01
C PHE A 4 -28.36 24.25 -32.12
N PRO A 5 -29.40 23.52 -32.58
CA PRO A 5 -30.09 22.50 -31.75
C PRO A 5 -29.25 21.29 -31.36
N LYS A 6 -28.05 21.12 -31.94
CA LYS A 6 -27.15 19.99 -31.70
C LYS A 6 -26.39 20.04 -30.37
N TRP A 7 -26.38 21.17 -29.66
CA TRP A 7 -25.60 21.34 -28.43
C TRP A 7 -26.43 21.22 -27.15
N LYS A 8 -27.76 21.21 -27.28
CA LYS A 8 -28.64 21.10 -26.10
C LYS A 8 -28.46 19.77 -25.37
N GLY A 9 -28.33 18.65 -26.09
CA GLY A 9 -28.09 17.33 -25.52
C GLY A 9 -26.69 17.16 -24.87
N LEU A 10 -25.68 17.92 -25.33
CA LEU A 10 -24.34 17.90 -24.77
C LEU A 10 -24.24 18.70 -23.47
N LEU A 11 -25.00 19.79 -23.36
CA LEU A 11 -25.10 20.58 -22.13
C LEU A 11 -25.90 19.84 -21.04
N ASP A 12 -26.92 19.07 -21.43
CA ASP A 12 -27.68 18.23 -20.52
C ASP A 12 -26.82 17.06 -20.01
N LEU A 13 -25.92 16.50 -20.82
CA LEU A 13 -24.93 15.51 -20.40
C LEU A 13 -23.85 16.13 -19.48
N LEU A 14 -23.41 17.34 -19.75
CA LEU A 14 -22.47 18.06 -18.88
C LEU A 14 -23.12 18.51 -17.56
N SER A 15 -24.40 18.83 -17.56
CA SER A 15 -25.13 19.15 -16.33
C SER A 15 -25.40 17.94 -15.43
N VAL A 16 -25.44 16.73 -16.00
CA VAL A 16 -25.56 15.47 -15.23
C VAL A 16 -24.19 15.06 -14.63
N TYR A 17 -23.06 15.45 -15.24
CA TYR A 17 -21.73 15.27 -14.65
C TYR A 17 -21.34 16.37 -13.65
N VAL A 18 -22.03 17.48 -13.65
CA VAL A 18 -21.91 18.47 -12.59
C VAL A 18 -22.82 18.02 -11.45
N ILE A 19 -22.26 17.12 -10.63
CA ILE A 19 -22.51 17.09 -9.21
C ILE A 19 -23.76 16.30 -8.79
N ASN A 20 -23.52 15.10 -8.46
CA ASN A 20 -24.01 14.64 -7.18
C ASN A 20 -22.99 15.16 -6.11
N PRO A 21 -23.29 16.20 -5.33
CA PRO A 21 -22.35 16.72 -4.30
C PRO A 21 -21.95 15.68 -3.28
N THR A 22 -22.77 14.64 -3.08
CA THR A 22 -22.49 13.50 -2.24
C THR A 22 -21.36 12.63 -2.78
N CYS A 23 -21.25 12.49 -4.11
CA CYS A 23 -20.16 11.74 -4.74
C CYS A 23 -18.82 12.48 -4.66
N TYR A 24 -18.83 13.80 -4.80
CA TYR A 24 -17.61 14.63 -4.71
C TYR A 24 -17.09 14.71 -3.27
N THR A 25 -17.97 14.73 -2.28
CA THR A 25 -17.60 14.73 -0.85
C THR A 25 -16.99 13.37 -0.44
N TYR A 26 -17.45 12.26 -1.02
CA TYR A 26 -16.93 10.92 -0.73
C TYR A 26 -15.53 10.69 -1.32
N ILE A 27 -15.27 11.23 -2.53
CA ILE A 27 -13.96 11.11 -3.21
C ILE A 27 -12.88 11.94 -2.51
N MET A 28 -13.25 12.99 -1.76
CA MET A 28 -12.33 13.95 -1.14
C MET A 28 -11.95 13.60 0.31
N ASN A 29 -12.42 12.51 0.86
CA ASN A 29 -12.21 12.19 2.28
C ASN A 29 -11.11 11.14 2.51
N ILE A 30 -10.01 11.20 1.73
CA ILE A 30 -8.79 10.46 2.06
C ILE A 30 -8.05 11.24 3.13
N GLN A 31 -7.98 10.67 4.32
CA GLN A 31 -7.23 11.25 5.43
C GLN A 31 -5.78 10.76 5.38
N ASN A 32 -4.85 11.70 5.48
CA ASN A 32 -3.44 11.42 5.67
C ASN A 32 -3.13 11.58 7.16
N GLN A 33 -2.68 10.52 7.80
CA GLN A 33 -2.48 10.47 9.24
C GLN A 33 -1.08 9.94 9.58
N THR A 34 -0.66 10.18 10.80
CA THR A 34 0.58 9.61 11.35
C THR A 34 0.32 9.07 12.74
N ILE A 35 1.02 7.98 13.09
CA ILE A 35 0.97 7.38 14.41
C ILE A 35 2.37 6.89 14.80
N SER A 36 2.72 6.96 16.09
CA SER A 36 3.99 6.44 16.57
C SER A 36 3.87 4.95 16.92
N VAL A 37 4.80 4.15 16.39
CA VAL A 37 4.92 2.71 16.67
C VAL A 37 6.39 2.40 16.95
N ASP A 38 6.73 1.95 18.15
CA ASP A 38 8.09 1.61 18.58
C ASP A 38 9.14 2.69 18.25
N GLY A 39 8.77 3.96 18.49
CA GLY A 39 9.64 5.09 18.20
C GLY A 39 9.71 5.51 16.73
N GLN A 40 9.08 4.75 15.82
CA GLN A 40 8.93 5.12 14.42
C GLN A 40 7.63 5.89 14.20
N THR A 41 7.66 6.91 13.35
CA THR A 41 6.45 7.58 12.87
C THR A 41 5.95 6.83 11.63
N ILE A 42 4.77 6.25 11.71
CA ILE A 42 4.11 5.58 10.60
C ILE A 42 3.08 6.51 9.99
N PHE A 43 3.30 6.89 8.73
CA PHE A 43 2.30 7.57 7.93
C PHE A 43 1.33 6.54 7.33
N TYR A 44 0.05 6.89 7.24
CA TYR A 44 -0.93 6.06 6.55
C TYR A 44 -2.04 6.89 5.92
N ARG A 45 -2.65 6.34 4.89
CA ARG A 45 -3.85 6.86 4.25
C ARG A 45 -5.05 6.07 4.74
N GLU A 46 -6.11 6.78 5.06
CA GLU A 46 -7.36 6.19 5.51
C GLU A 46 -8.54 6.78 4.73
N ALA A 47 -9.48 5.94 4.29
CA ALA A 47 -10.69 6.35 3.61
C ALA A 47 -11.82 5.34 3.83
N GLY A 48 -13.06 5.79 3.64
CA GLY A 48 -14.25 4.95 3.84
C GLY A 48 -14.78 5.01 5.27
N ASN A 49 -15.74 4.15 5.58
CA ASN A 49 -16.45 4.16 6.86
C ASN A 49 -16.12 2.91 7.69
N LYS A 50 -15.26 3.07 8.70
CA LYS A 50 -14.80 2.00 9.60
C LYS A 50 -15.95 1.22 10.27
N GLU A 51 -17.06 1.90 10.59
CA GLU A 51 -18.16 1.27 11.33
C GLU A 51 -19.15 0.53 10.45
N LYS A 52 -19.20 0.84 9.17
CA LYS A 52 -20.27 0.37 8.25
C LYS A 52 -19.78 -0.54 7.14
N THR A 53 -18.48 -0.58 6.89
CA THR A 53 -17.93 -1.30 5.74
C THR A 53 -16.76 -2.21 6.15
N PRO A 54 -16.55 -3.34 5.45
CA PRO A 54 -15.39 -4.19 5.67
C PRO A 54 -14.08 -3.43 5.48
N THR A 55 -13.07 -3.75 6.28
CA THR A 55 -11.76 -3.11 6.21
C THR A 55 -10.81 -3.88 5.29
N ILE A 56 -10.08 -3.14 4.43
CA ILE A 56 -8.96 -3.67 3.64
C ILE A 56 -7.68 -2.92 4.01
N LEU A 57 -6.69 -3.66 4.49
CA LEU A 57 -5.33 -3.19 4.69
C LEU A 57 -4.58 -3.35 3.36
N LEU A 58 -4.05 -2.25 2.83
CA LEU A 58 -3.34 -2.18 1.55
C LEU A 58 -1.84 -2.09 1.81
N LEU A 59 -1.11 -3.16 1.54
CA LEU A 59 0.33 -3.27 1.76
C LEU A 59 1.09 -3.07 0.45
N HIS A 60 1.86 -1.97 0.39
CA HIS A 60 2.58 -1.57 -0.83
C HIS A 60 3.87 -2.38 -1.07
N GLY A 61 4.43 -2.23 -2.26
CA GLY A 61 5.69 -2.85 -2.67
C GLY A 61 6.86 -1.87 -2.73
N PHE A 62 8.03 -2.39 -3.14
CA PHE A 62 9.24 -1.63 -3.44
C PHE A 62 9.24 -1.20 -4.92
N PRO A 63 9.76 -0.03 -5.25
CA PRO A 63 10.28 1.06 -4.42
C PRO A 63 9.21 2.16 -4.19
N THR A 64 8.01 1.80 -3.80
CA THR A 64 6.89 2.72 -3.71
C THR A 64 6.45 3.03 -2.26
N SER A 65 5.23 3.50 -2.09
CA SER A 65 4.58 3.80 -0.83
C SER A 65 3.06 3.64 -0.98
N SER A 66 2.29 3.97 0.04
CA SER A 66 0.83 4.04 -0.05
C SER A 66 0.31 4.92 -1.19
N HIS A 67 1.18 5.79 -1.75
CA HIS A 67 0.85 6.62 -2.92
C HIS A 67 0.49 5.79 -4.16
N MET A 68 0.98 4.55 -4.28
CA MET A 68 0.59 3.67 -5.39
C MET A 68 -0.92 3.40 -5.42
N PHE A 69 -1.58 3.45 -4.27
CA PHE A 69 -3.02 3.24 -4.13
C PHE A 69 -3.88 4.50 -4.33
N ARG A 70 -3.28 5.63 -4.79
CA ARG A 70 -3.96 6.92 -4.97
C ARG A 70 -5.22 6.88 -5.83
N ASN A 71 -5.30 5.95 -6.78
CA ASN A 71 -6.47 5.76 -7.63
C ASN A 71 -7.39 4.64 -7.10
N LEU A 72 -6.82 3.64 -6.43
CA LEU A 72 -7.57 2.51 -5.88
C LEU A 72 -8.41 2.92 -4.66
N ILE A 73 -7.81 3.70 -3.76
CA ILE A 73 -8.50 4.15 -2.53
C ILE A 73 -9.79 4.90 -2.85
N PRO A 74 -9.79 5.97 -3.69
CA PRO A 74 -11.04 6.68 -4.00
C PRO A 74 -12.05 5.82 -4.76
N ALA A 75 -11.61 4.84 -5.54
CA ALA A 75 -12.48 3.95 -6.30
C ALA A 75 -13.23 2.93 -5.43
N LEU A 76 -12.74 2.65 -4.22
CA LEU A 76 -13.29 1.63 -3.32
C LEU A 76 -13.85 2.19 -2.01
N ALA A 77 -13.59 3.44 -1.68
CA ALA A 77 -13.93 4.04 -0.37
C ALA A 77 -15.43 4.16 -0.09
N ASP A 78 -16.28 4.03 -1.10
CA ASP A 78 -17.74 3.95 -0.95
C ASP A 78 -18.23 2.60 -0.43
N LYS A 79 -17.41 1.54 -0.58
CA LYS A 79 -17.76 0.14 -0.26
C LYS A 79 -16.90 -0.47 0.83
N PHE A 80 -15.69 0.06 1.04
CA PHE A 80 -14.72 -0.47 1.98
C PHE A 80 -14.11 0.65 2.83
N HIS A 81 -13.76 0.30 4.05
CA HIS A 81 -12.81 1.06 4.84
C HIS A 81 -11.39 0.64 4.43
N LEU A 82 -10.58 1.59 4.00
CA LEU A 82 -9.26 1.36 3.40
C LEU A 82 -8.18 1.99 4.24
N ILE A 83 -7.15 1.23 4.55
CA ILE A 83 -5.98 1.67 5.30
C ILE A 83 -4.73 1.27 4.53
N ALA A 84 -3.86 2.23 4.25
CA ALA A 84 -2.62 2.04 3.52
C ALA A 84 -1.46 2.69 4.26
N PRO A 85 -0.70 1.95 5.10
CA PRO A 85 0.49 2.47 5.76
C PRO A 85 1.68 2.55 4.81
N ASP A 86 2.60 3.49 5.09
CA ASP A 86 3.98 3.48 4.60
C ASP A 86 4.86 2.79 5.64
N TYR A 87 5.72 1.85 5.23
CA TYR A 87 6.65 1.20 6.15
C TYR A 87 7.78 2.17 6.56
N PRO A 88 8.48 1.94 7.70
CA PRO A 88 9.75 2.63 7.97
C PRO A 88 10.71 2.50 6.79
N GLY A 89 11.33 3.61 6.38
CA GLY A 89 12.18 3.67 5.21
C GLY A 89 11.44 3.95 3.89
N PHE A 90 10.11 4.11 3.91
CA PHE A 90 9.30 4.33 2.71
C PHE A 90 8.37 5.54 2.87
N GLY A 91 8.09 6.18 1.74
CA GLY A 91 7.08 7.24 1.63
C GLY A 91 7.25 8.39 2.60
N ASN A 92 6.21 8.62 3.43
CA ASN A 92 6.17 9.69 4.42
C ASN A 92 6.38 9.18 5.87
N SER A 93 6.69 7.90 6.05
CA SER A 93 7.08 7.35 7.34
C SER A 93 8.51 7.73 7.70
N SER A 94 8.92 7.52 8.97
CA SER A 94 10.30 7.79 9.39
C SER A 94 11.31 6.95 8.61
N MET A 95 12.51 7.53 8.40
CA MET A 95 13.64 6.91 7.71
C MET A 95 14.80 6.67 8.69
N PRO A 96 14.71 5.69 9.59
CA PRO A 96 15.81 5.39 10.50
C PRO A 96 17.04 4.90 9.74
N THR A 97 18.23 5.16 10.29
CA THR A 97 19.47 4.65 9.73
C THR A 97 19.56 3.13 9.84
N VAL A 98 20.31 2.49 8.96
CA VAL A 98 20.50 1.03 8.96
C VAL A 98 21.17 0.51 10.23
N ASP A 99 21.92 1.35 10.95
CA ASP A 99 22.52 1.01 12.24
C ASP A 99 21.50 1.03 13.39
N GLY A 100 20.42 1.81 13.24
CA GLY A 100 19.37 2.00 14.23
C GLY A 100 18.09 1.21 13.97
N PHE A 101 17.96 0.57 12.81
CA PHE A 101 16.76 -0.16 12.42
C PHE A 101 17.08 -1.36 11.53
N GLN A 102 16.61 -2.53 11.91
CA GLN A 102 16.78 -3.74 11.11
C GLN A 102 15.72 -3.80 10.00
N TYR A 103 16.14 -3.54 8.78
CA TYR A 103 15.27 -3.60 7.59
C TYR A 103 15.08 -5.05 7.11
N THR A 104 14.39 -5.85 7.92
CA THR A 104 13.99 -7.22 7.59
C THR A 104 12.47 -7.30 7.42
N PHE A 105 11.98 -8.26 6.64
CA PHE A 105 10.54 -8.49 6.51
C PHE A 105 9.89 -8.90 7.85
N ASP A 106 10.63 -9.58 8.72
CA ASP A 106 10.15 -9.94 10.06
C ASP A 106 9.90 -8.68 10.89
N HIS A 107 10.88 -7.78 10.96
CA HIS A 107 10.75 -6.55 11.74
C HIS A 107 9.71 -5.59 11.13
N LEU A 108 9.65 -5.45 9.78
CA LEU A 108 8.61 -4.65 9.13
C LEU A 108 7.21 -5.22 9.42
N ALA A 109 7.05 -6.54 9.42
CA ALA A 109 5.78 -7.17 9.79
C ALA A 109 5.40 -6.93 11.25
N GLU A 110 6.37 -6.94 12.19
CA GLU A 110 6.14 -6.58 13.59
C GLU A 110 5.68 -5.13 13.75
N ILE A 111 6.30 -4.19 13.04
CA ILE A 111 5.89 -2.78 13.04
C ILE A 111 4.46 -2.61 12.50
N VAL A 112 4.13 -3.30 11.39
CA VAL A 112 2.78 -3.25 10.83
C VAL A 112 1.76 -3.91 11.74
N ASP A 113 2.09 -5.00 12.42
CA ASP A 113 1.22 -5.64 13.40
C ASP A 113 0.89 -4.71 14.57
N LYS A 114 1.90 -4.08 15.16
CA LYS A 114 1.71 -3.07 16.21
C LYS A 114 0.95 -1.83 15.73
N PHE A 115 1.16 -1.43 14.46
CA PHE A 115 0.37 -0.38 13.84
C PHE A 115 -1.11 -0.76 13.80
N ILE A 116 -1.44 -1.97 13.34
CA ILE A 116 -2.82 -2.52 13.28
C ILE A 116 -3.46 -2.51 14.67
N GLU A 117 -2.72 -2.94 15.70
CA GLU A 117 -3.20 -2.92 17.08
C GLU A 117 -3.49 -1.50 17.57
N ARG A 118 -2.59 -0.55 17.28
CA ARG A 118 -2.74 0.85 17.72
C ARG A 118 -3.92 1.58 17.09
N ILE A 119 -4.26 1.28 15.83
CA ILE A 119 -5.44 1.84 15.17
C ILE A 119 -6.73 1.05 15.47
N GLY A 120 -6.63 -0.03 16.26
CA GLY A 120 -7.77 -0.81 16.74
C GLY A 120 -8.48 -1.58 15.61
N LEU A 121 -7.73 -2.25 14.73
CA LEU A 121 -8.29 -3.17 13.74
C LEU A 121 -8.34 -4.58 14.31
N GLU A 122 -9.55 -5.11 14.48
CA GLU A 122 -9.76 -6.45 15.00
C GLU A 122 -9.88 -7.49 13.88
N LYS A 123 -10.62 -7.16 12.82
CA LYS A 123 -10.79 -8.00 11.62
C LYS A 123 -10.62 -7.19 10.37
N TYR A 124 -9.94 -7.76 9.38
CA TYR A 124 -9.66 -7.07 8.12
C TYR A 124 -9.26 -8.05 7.03
N SER A 125 -9.48 -7.64 5.79
CA SER A 125 -8.87 -8.27 4.62
C SER A 125 -7.52 -7.61 4.34
N ILE A 126 -6.57 -8.36 3.78
CA ILE A 126 -5.27 -7.81 3.36
C ILE A 126 -5.17 -7.88 1.84
N TYR A 127 -4.79 -6.76 1.22
CA TYR A 127 -4.29 -6.73 -0.15
C TYR A 127 -2.77 -6.63 -0.10
N VAL A 128 -2.08 -7.55 -0.78
CA VAL A 128 -0.63 -7.63 -0.83
C VAL A 128 -0.11 -7.66 -2.26
N MET A 129 1.00 -6.97 -2.49
CA MET A 129 1.80 -7.08 -3.69
C MET A 129 3.28 -6.83 -3.37
N ASP A 130 4.19 -7.44 -4.17
CA ASP A 130 5.63 -7.26 -4.04
C ASP A 130 6.11 -7.37 -2.57
N TYR A 131 6.79 -6.37 -1.97
CA TYR A 131 7.20 -6.35 -0.55
C TYR A 131 6.04 -6.45 0.44
N GLY A 132 4.85 -6.04 0.05
CA GLY A 132 3.64 -6.22 0.86
C GLY A 132 3.29 -7.69 1.08
N ALA A 133 3.68 -8.59 0.16
CA ALA A 133 3.38 -10.02 0.27
C ALA A 133 4.12 -10.69 1.43
N PRO A 134 5.46 -10.65 1.56
CA PRO A 134 6.15 -11.25 2.70
C PRO A 134 5.74 -10.64 4.04
N ILE A 135 5.36 -9.35 4.08
CA ILE A 135 4.82 -8.72 5.29
C ILE A 135 3.42 -9.25 5.60
N GLY A 136 2.51 -9.20 4.64
CA GLY A 136 1.11 -9.61 4.83
C GLY A 136 0.95 -11.11 5.12
N PHE A 137 1.77 -11.97 4.53
CA PHE A 137 1.73 -13.40 4.84
C PHE A 137 2.16 -13.70 6.28
N ARG A 138 3.16 -12.97 6.82
CA ARG A 138 3.54 -13.07 8.23
C ARG A 138 2.41 -12.67 9.17
N LEU A 139 1.70 -11.59 8.85
CA LEU A 139 0.51 -11.16 9.61
C LEU A 139 -0.59 -12.22 9.56
N ALA A 140 -0.87 -12.78 8.37
CA ALA A 140 -1.89 -13.79 8.18
C ALA A 140 -1.59 -15.09 8.95
N VAL A 141 -0.31 -15.51 8.98
CA VAL A 141 0.12 -16.69 9.76
C VAL A 141 0.09 -16.43 11.25
N LYS A 142 0.46 -15.21 11.69
CA LYS A 142 0.50 -14.84 13.12
C LYS A 142 -0.88 -14.67 13.71
N HIS A 143 -1.83 -14.10 12.93
CA HIS A 143 -3.18 -13.76 13.39
C HIS A 143 -4.26 -14.24 12.40
N PRO A 144 -4.38 -15.55 12.13
CA PRO A 144 -5.36 -16.08 11.19
C PRO A 144 -6.80 -15.76 11.59
N GLU A 145 -7.07 -15.57 12.89
CA GLU A 145 -8.38 -15.21 13.42
C GLU A 145 -8.83 -13.79 13.05
N ARG A 146 -7.88 -12.91 12.69
CA ARG A 146 -8.16 -11.52 12.25
C ARG A 146 -8.40 -11.43 10.74
N MET A 147 -8.04 -12.46 9.96
CA MET A 147 -8.09 -12.47 8.51
C MET A 147 -9.49 -12.78 8.00
N GLU A 148 -10.11 -11.85 7.25
CA GLU A 148 -11.34 -12.09 6.52
C GLU A 148 -11.08 -12.59 5.10
N ALA A 149 -10.10 -11.99 4.41
CA ALA A 149 -9.68 -12.40 3.08
C ALA A 149 -8.21 -11.99 2.82
N LEU A 150 -7.58 -12.68 1.89
CA LEU A 150 -6.24 -12.39 1.40
C LEU A 150 -6.31 -12.20 -0.13
N ILE A 151 -5.98 -10.98 -0.59
CA ILE A 151 -5.95 -10.60 -2.00
C ILE A 151 -4.49 -10.47 -2.39
N VAL A 152 -4.01 -11.32 -3.29
CA VAL A 152 -2.60 -11.40 -3.68
C VAL A 152 -2.45 -11.00 -5.14
N GLN A 153 -1.61 -10.01 -5.38
CA GLN A 153 -1.19 -9.60 -6.72
C GLN A 153 0.33 -9.65 -6.82
N ASN A 154 0.87 -10.53 -7.67
CA ASN A 154 2.31 -10.65 -7.91
C ASN A 154 3.13 -10.73 -6.61
N GLY A 155 2.60 -11.43 -5.62
CA GLY A 155 3.24 -11.65 -4.32
C GLY A 155 4.00 -12.96 -4.31
N ASN A 156 5.11 -13.00 -3.57
CA ASN A 156 5.91 -14.20 -3.37
C ASN A 156 5.89 -14.63 -1.90
N ALA A 157 5.62 -15.89 -1.64
CA ALA A 157 5.56 -16.48 -0.30
C ALA A 157 6.77 -17.40 0.02
N TYR A 158 7.41 -17.95 -0.99
CA TYR A 158 8.45 -18.97 -0.87
C TYR A 158 9.63 -18.68 -1.79
N ASP A 159 10.84 -19.14 -1.42
CA ASP A 159 12.06 -18.91 -2.20
C ASP A 159 11.98 -19.46 -3.63
N GLU A 160 11.24 -20.54 -3.83
CA GLU A 160 11.01 -21.13 -5.16
C GLU A 160 10.24 -20.21 -6.11
N GLY A 161 9.50 -19.24 -5.58
CA GLY A 161 8.85 -18.19 -6.37
C GLY A 161 9.82 -17.12 -6.91
N LEU A 162 11.01 -17.01 -6.31
CA LEU A 162 12.08 -16.13 -6.75
C LEU A 162 12.89 -16.84 -7.84
N ARG A 163 12.63 -16.50 -9.09
CA ARG A 163 13.31 -17.08 -10.26
C ARG A 163 14.71 -16.47 -10.46
N GLU A 164 15.40 -16.90 -11.50
CA GLU A 164 16.78 -16.52 -11.86
C GLU A 164 17.04 -15.01 -11.91
N PHE A 165 16.04 -14.22 -12.24
CA PHE A 165 16.12 -12.75 -12.19
C PHE A 165 16.59 -12.22 -10.82
N TRP A 166 16.28 -12.93 -9.74
CA TRP A 166 16.64 -12.55 -8.37
C TRP A 166 18.01 -13.05 -7.91
N ASP A 167 18.69 -13.86 -8.71
CA ASP A 167 19.98 -14.46 -8.32
C ASP A 167 21.06 -13.44 -7.95
N PRO A 168 21.23 -12.31 -8.67
CA PRO A 168 22.17 -11.28 -8.26
C PRO A 168 21.84 -10.67 -6.89
N LEU A 169 20.56 -10.48 -6.62
CA LEU A 169 20.09 -9.92 -5.34
C LEU A 169 20.27 -10.92 -4.20
N LYS A 170 19.97 -12.21 -4.43
CA LYS A 170 20.23 -13.30 -3.48
C LYS A 170 21.71 -13.43 -3.15
N ALA A 171 22.59 -13.31 -4.17
CA ALA A 171 24.03 -13.33 -3.97
C ALA A 171 24.50 -12.16 -3.09
N TYR A 172 23.98 -10.96 -3.33
CA TYR A 172 24.30 -9.79 -2.50
C TYR A 172 23.77 -9.94 -1.06
N TRP A 173 22.58 -10.48 -0.87
CA TRP A 173 22.02 -10.71 0.48
C TRP A 173 22.83 -11.72 1.28
N SER A 174 23.34 -12.79 0.63
CA SER A 174 24.15 -13.81 1.30
C SER A 174 25.58 -13.34 1.56
N GLU A 175 26.16 -12.52 0.68
CA GLU A 175 27.52 -12.01 0.78
C GLU A 175 27.57 -10.56 0.24
N PRO A 176 27.34 -9.55 1.10
CA PRO A 176 27.38 -8.14 0.71
C PRO A 176 28.84 -7.70 0.49
N ASN A 177 29.28 -7.70 -0.77
CA ASN A 177 30.58 -7.22 -1.23
C ASN A 177 30.42 -6.37 -2.51
N GLU A 178 31.46 -5.62 -2.90
CA GLU A 178 31.41 -4.73 -4.06
C GLU A 178 31.09 -5.48 -5.37
N LYS A 179 31.63 -6.70 -5.57
CA LYS A 179 31.35 -7.50 -6.77
C LYS A 179 29.86 -7.85 -6.89
N ASN A 180 29.23 -8.28 -5.79
CA ASN A 180 27.82 -8.63 -5.78
C ASN A 180 26.94 -7.37 -5.85
N LYS A 181 27.42 -6.24 -5.32
CA LYS A 181 26.77 -4.93 -5.44
C LYS A 181 26.73 -4.44 -6.87
N ASP A 182 27.84 -4.53 -7.60
CA ASP A 182 27.94 -4.14 -9.00
C ASP A 182 26.96 -4.95 -9.89
N ALA A 183 26.73 -6.22 -9.54
CA ALA A 183 25.76 -7.06 -10.25
C ALA A 183 24.30 -6.59 -10.06
N LEU A 184 24.02 -5.68 -9.11
CA LEU A 184 22.69 -5.10 -8.90
C LEU A 184 22.38 -3.92 -9.84
N GLU A 185 23.30 -3.50 -10.71
CA GLU A 185 23.04 -2.43 -11.70
C GLU A 185 21.82 -2.73 -12.59
N ILE A 186 21.49 -4.00 -12.79
CA ILE A 186 20.27 -4.42 -13.51
C ILE A 186 18.96 -3.94 -12.85
N PHE A 187 19.01 -3.58 -11.56
CA PHE A 187 17.86 -3.04 -10.80
C PHE A 187 17.89 -1.50 -10.73
N ASP A 188 18.88 -0.83 -11.35
CA ASP A 188 18.94 0.63 -11.37
C ASP A 188 17.87 1.20 -12.30
N CYS A 189 16.88 1.87 -11.71
CA CYS A 189 15.79 2.52 -12.45
C CYS A 189 16.26 3.61 -13.44
N ARG A 190 17.56 3.96 -13.49
CA ARG A 190 18.12 4.93 -14.44
C ARG A 190 18.40 4.33 -15.82
N SER A 191 18.23 3.02 -15.96
CA SER A 191 18.50 2.31 -17.22
C SER A 191 17.25 2.11 -18.10
N TYR A 192 16.11 2.74 -17.74
CA TYR A 192 14.86 2.70 -18.52
C TYR A 192 14.36 4.08 -18.88
#